data_62fa8829b52642b3808ff714727fc69b
#
_entry.id   62fa8829b52642b3808ff714727fc69b
#
_cell.length_a   1.000
_cell.length_b   1.000
_cell.length_c   1.000
_cell.angle_alpha   90.00
_cell.angle_beta   90.00
_cell.angle_gamma   90.00
#
_symmetry.space_group_name_H-M   'P 1'
#
loop_
_entity.id
_entity.type
_entity.pdbx_description
1 polymer ?
#
loop_
_entity_poly.entity_id
_entity_poly.type
_entity_poly.pdbx_seq_one_letter_code
_entity_poly.pdbx_strand_id
1 'polypeptide(L)'
;MDYDAPIQSLTKPTDDDDDDDDDEVKNVLDLQDVDDRIKALEKLIKKANTSFKKHGRVHATSAALRAEMQQKFVEFKLNPKLTEKLGDEVRKIIRDVRKSKLIIFNICVKKAKMSKKDFLALSKGNDTDLTWVTKLAAQRKPYAATIKANLDIIAIEQEKLAVIEQVNALEILEIEALNRLMSTGEAKARRAKKEMVEANLRLVISI
;
A
#
# COMPACT_ATOMS: atom_id res chain seq x y z
N MET A 1 -22.47 -71.29 -5.67
CA MET A 1 -23.17 -70.89 -6.93
C MET A 1 -22.46 -69.69 -7.44
N ASP A 2 -21.62 -69.95 -8.42
CA ASP A 2 -20.77 -69.01 -9.12
C ASP A 2 -21.59 -68.10 -10.02
N TYR A 3 -21.24 -66.83 -10.06
CA TYR A 3 -21.49 -66.01 -11.23
C TYR A 3 -20.32 -65.06 -11.42
N ASP A 4 -19.29 -65.61 -12.10
CA ASP A 4 -18.34 -64.87 -12.89
C ASP A 4 -19.04 -64.36 -14.17
N ALA A 5 -18.97 -63.07 -14.44
CA ALA A 5 -19.18 -62.53 -15.77
C ALA A 5 -18.25 -61.33 -15.99
N PRO A 6 -17.43 -61.34 -17.02
CA PRO A 6 -16.46 -60.27 -17.29
C PRO A 6 -17.16 -59.08 -17.94
N ILE A 7 -16.96 -57.88 -17.37
CA ILE A 7 -17.36 -56.62 -18.01
C ILE A 7 -16.33 -56.26 -19.06
N GLN A 8 -16.76 -56.32 -20.29
CA GLN A 8 -16.02 -55.93 -21.48
C GLN A 8 -15.63 -54.46 -21.47
N SER A 9 -14.40 -54.25 -21.89
CA SER A 9 -13.82 -53.02 -22.33
C SER A 9 -14.75 -52.13 -23.14
N LEU A 10 -14.92 -50.88 -22.73
CA LEU A 10 -15.48 -49.82 -23.56
C LEU A 10 -14.59 -48.61 -23.52
N THR A 11 -14.09 -48.36 -24.71
CA THR A 11 -13.66 -47.07 -25.30
C THR A 11 -12.45 -46.35 -24.70
N LYS A 12 -11.44 -46.31 -25.52
CA LYS A 12 -10.30 -45.38 -25.52
C LYS A 12 -10.84 -43.94 -25.42
N PRO A 13 -10.22 -43.07 -24.60
CA PRO A 13 -10.31 -41.67 -24.80
C PRO A 13 -9.49 -41.32 -26.07
N THR A 14 -10.11 -40.61 -26.93
CA THR A 14 -9.51 -39.94 -28.09
C THR A 14 -8.44 -38.96 -27.58
N ASP A 15 -7.27 -39.06 -28.18
CA ASP A 15 -6.19 -38.09 -28.11
C ASP A 15 -6.70 -36.71 -28.52
N ASP A 16 -6.81 -35.79 -27.57
CA ASP A 16 -6.89 -34.34 -27.73
C ASP A 16 -5.67 -33.70 -27.05
N ASP A 17 -4.47 -34.17 -27.42
CA ASP A 17 -3.17 -33.72 -26.89
C ASP A 17 -2.49 -32.66 -27.81
N ASP A 18 -3.24 -31.91 -28.62
CA ASP A 18 -2.63 -30.90 -29.51
C ASP A 18 -2.78 -29.43 -29.06
N ASP A 19 -3.43 -29.14 -27.90
CA ASP A 19 -3.63 -27.77 -27.45
C ASP A 19 -2.67 -27.29 -26.35
N ASP A 20 -1.87 -28.20 -25.74
CA ASP A 20 -0.95 -27.84 -24.64
C ASP A 20 0.35 -27.18 -25.13
N ASP A 21 0.84 -27.48 -26.33
CA ASP A 21 2.08 -26.90 -26.86
C ASP A 21 1.93 -25.42 -27.26
N ASP A 22 0.74 -25.00 -27.71
CA ASP A 22 0.47 -23.60 -28.07
C ASP A 22 0.32 -22.70 -26.83
N ASP A 23 -0.16 -23.24 -25.71
CA ASP A 23 -0.28 -22.52 -24.45
C ASP A 23 1.07 -22.37 -23.72
N GLU A 24 1.99 -23.34 -23.84
CA GLU A 24 3.37 -23.22 -23.33
C GLU A 24 4.17 -22.16 -24.11
N VAL A 25 4.03 -22.09 -25.42
CA VAL A 25 4.70 -21.07 -26.25
C VAL A 25 4.14 -19.68 -25.97
N LYS A 26 2.83 -19.52 -25.78
CA LYS A 26 2.21 -18.25 -25.38
C LYS A 26 2.66 -17.82 -23.98
N ASN A 27 2.77 -18.75 -23.05
CA ASN A 27 3.27 -18.47 -21.70
C ASN A 27 4.75 -18.05 -21.67
N VAL A 28 5.59 -18.61 -22.52
CA VAL A 28 7.02 -18.23 -22.60
C VAL A 28 7.20 -16.84 -23.21
N LEU A 29 6.43 -16.49 -24.21
CA LEU A 29 6.44 -15.13 -24.79
C LEU A 29 5.93 -14.08 -23.81
N ASP A 30 4.88 -14.39 -23.06
CA ASP A 30 4.35 -13.51 -22.00
C ASP A 30 5.36 -13.29 -20.87
N LEU A 31 6.14 -14.31 -20.50
CA LEU A 31 7.15 -14.20 -19.44
C LEU A 31 8.31 -13.28 -19.83
N GLN A 32 8.79 -13.32 -21.08
CA GLN A 32 9.85 -12.44 -21.55
C GLN A 32 9.38 -10.98 -21.62
N ASP A 33 8.18 -10.74 -22.14
CA ASP A 33 7.58 -9.39 -22.18
C ASP A 33 7.38 -8.82 -20.79
N VAL A 34 6.92 -9.65 -19.83
CA VAL A 34 6.78 -9.26 -18.41
C VAL A 34 8.14 -8.92 -17.80
N ASP A 35 9.18 -9.72 -18.06
CA ASP A 35 10.53 -9.48 -17.54
C ASP A 35 11.12 -8.18 -18.09
N ASP A 36 10.94 -7.89 -19.37
CA ASP A 36 11.39 -6.65 -19.98
C ASP A 36 10.65 -5.41 -19.44
N ARG A 37 9.35 -5.53 -19.18
CA ARG A 37 8.55 -4.49 -18.53
C ARG A 37 9.00 -4.25 -17.08
N ILE A 38 9.28 -5.30 -16.34
CA ILE A 38 9.82 -5.20 -14.97
C ILE A 38 11.17 -4.48 -14.98
N LYS A 39 12.10 -4.86 -15.87
CA LYS A 39 13.40 -4.21 -16.02
C LYS A 39 13.27 -2.73 -16.41
N ALA A 40 12.31 -2.40 -17.27
CA ALA A 40 12.03 -1.02 -17.63
C ALA A 40 11.53 -0.22 -16.42
N LEU A 41 10.63 -0.80 -15.61
CA LEU A 41 10.11 -0.18 -14.39
C LEU A 41 11.23 0.01 -13.35
N GLU A 42 12.11 -0.97 -13.16
CA GLU A 42 13.26 -0.84 -12.25
C GLU A 42 14.20 0.30 -12.64
N LYS A 43 14.46 0.46 -13.95
CA LYS A 43 15.27 1.58 -14.45
C LYS A 43 14.63 2.93 -14.14
N LEU A 44 13.30 3.03 -14.29
CA LEU A 44 12.54 4.23 -13.95
C LEU A 44 12.57 4.51 -12.44
N ILE A 45 12.43 3.50 -11.60
CA ILE A 45 12.52 3.62 -10.14
C ILE A 45 13.90 4.16 -9.74
N LYS A 46 14.99 3.61 -10.31
CA LYS A 46 16.36 4.09 -10.04
C LYS A 46 16.55 5.54 -10.47
N LYS A 47 16.02 5.94 -11.64
CA LYS A 47 16.05 7.33 -12.12
C LYS A 47 15.24 8.26 -11.22
N ALA A 48 14.04 7.85 -10.83
CA ALA A 48 13.17 8.61 -9.94
C ALA A 48 13.83 8.82 -8.57
N ASN A 49 14.40 7.80 -7.96
CA ASN A 49 15.11 7.88 -6.68
C ASN A 49 16.32 8.82 -6.75
N THR A 50 17.05 8.80 -7.87
CA THR A 50 18.17 9.72 -8.09
C THR A 50 17.69 11.17 -8.24
N SER A 51 16.59 11.39 -8.95
CA SER A 51 15.96 12.71 -9.11
C SER A 51 15.44 13.24 -7.77
N PHE A 52 14.79 12.40 -6.97
CA PHE A 52 14.30 12.78 -5.63
C PHE A 52 15.41 13.22 -4.70
N LYS A 53 16.56 12.52 -4.74
CA LYS A 53 17.75 12.90 -3.94
C LYS A 53 18.38 14.22 -4.39
N LYS A 54 18.37 14.54 -5.70
CA LYS A 54 19.02 15.74 -6.26
C LYS A 54 18.14 16.98 -6.23
N HIS A 55 16.88 16.85 -6.59
CA HIS A 55 15.98 17.99 -6.85
C HIS A 55 14.80 18.06 -5.87
N GLY A 56 14.65 17.05 -5.01
CA GLY A 56 13.45 16.92 -4.17
C GLY A 56 12.25 16.38 -4.94
N ARG A 57 11.18 16.09 -4.20
CA ARG A 57 9.99 15.40 -4.74
C ARG A 57 9.03 16.30 -5.49
N VAL A 58 8.96 17.56 -5.09
CA VAL A 58 8.04 18.56 -5.66
C VAL A 58 8.52 19.07 -7.01
N HIS A 59 9.79 18.81 -7.37
CA HIS A 59 10.36 19.27 -8.63
C HIS A 59 9.65 18.63 -9.84
N ALA A 60 9.43 19.41 -10.90
CA ALA A 60 8.68 19.00 -12.09
C ALA A 60 9.22 17.70 -12.72
N THR A 61 10.55 17.51 -12.77
CA THR A 61 11.17 16.27 -13.29
C THR A 61 10.87 15.06 -12.44
N SER A 62 10.85 15.22 -11.13
CA SER A 62 10.51 14.16 -10.18
C SER A 62 9.03 13.77 -10.28
N ALA A 63 8.16 14.75 -10.46
CA ALA A 63 6.73 14.53 -10.69
C ALA A 63 6.46 13.81 -12.02
N ALA A 64 7.15 14.22 -13.11
CA ALA A 64 7.03 13.58 -14.42
C ALA A 64 7.48 12.10 -14.37
N LEU A 65 8.62 11.81 -13.73
CA LEU A 65 9.10 10.43 -13.57
C LEU A 65 8.13 9.57 -12.74
N ARG A 66 7.50 10.15 -11.71
CA ARG A 66 6.48 9.46 -10.92
C ARG A 66 5.24 9.13 -11.76
N ALA A 67 4.79 10.06 -12.58
CA ALA A 67 3.66 9.84 -13.49
C ALA A 67 3.97 8.76 -14.53
N GLU A 68 5.18 8.76 -15.10
CA GLU A 68 5.64 7.74 -16.04
C GLU A 68 5.71 6.35 -15.37
N MET A 69 6.25 6.25 -14.16
CA MET A 69 6.25 5.02 -13.38
C MET A 69 4.83 4.51 -13.13
N GLN A 70 3.90 5.40 -12.78
CA GLN A 70 2.51 5.05 -12.52
C GLN A 70 1.83 4.52 -13.78
N GLN A 71 2.04 5.13 -14.95
CA GLN A 71 1.51 4.65 -16.22
C GLN A 71 2.04 3.26 -16.55
N LYS A 72 3.35 3.06 -16.43
CA LYS A 72 3.98 1.76 -16.69
C LYS A 72 3.51 0.67 -15.73
N PHE A 73 3.27 1.02 -14.47
CA PHE A 73 2.76 0.06 -13.48
C PHE A 73 1.31 -0.36 -13.75
N VAL A 74 0.47 0.55 -14.23
CA VAL A 74 -0.95 0.25 -14.54
C VAL A 74 -1.07 -0.71 -15.74
N GLU A 75 -0.07 -0.76 -16.62
CA GLU A 75 -0.04 -1.72 -17.74
C GLU A 75 0.05 -3.19 -17.28
N PHE A 76 0.51 -3.43 -16.04
CA PHE A 76 0.56 -4.79 -15.48
C PHE A 76 -0.83 -5.26 -15.04
N LYS A 77 -1.27 -6.37 -15.62
CA LYS A 77 -2.45 -7.09 -15.13
C LYS A 77 -2.07 -7.94 -13.91
N LEU A 78 -2.16 -7.33 -12.74
CA LEU A 78 -1.80 -8.00 -11.50
C LEU A 78 -2.81 -9.10 -11.13
N ASN A 79 -2.30 -10.24 -10.69
CA ASN A 79 -3.13 -11.28 -10.10
C ASN A 79 -3.80 -10.76 -8.81
N PRO A 80 -5.10 -11.05 -8.57
CA PRO A 80 -5.81 -10.64 -7.35
C PRO A 80 -5.07 -10.96 -6.05
N LYS A 81 -4.42 -12.13 -5.95
CA LYS A 81 -3.61 -12.52 -4.78
C LYS A 81 -2.39 -11.59 -4.57
N LEU A 82 -1.76 -11.15 -5.66
CA LEU A 82 -0.63 -10.21 -5.57
C LEU A 82 -1.12 -8.82 -5.18
N THR A 83 -2.23 -8.37 -5.75
CA THR A 83 -2.86 -7.09 -5.39
C THR A 83 -3.22 -7.04 -3.90
N GLU A 84 -3.76 -8.14 -3.35
CA GLU A 84 -4.07 -8.27 -1.93
C GLU A 84 -2.81 -8.18 -1.06
N LYS A 85 -1.73 -8.92 -1.42
CA LYS A 85 -0.44 -8.86 -0.71
C LYS A 85 0.14 -7.44 -0.70
N LEU A 86 0.14 -6.75 -1.86
CA LEU A 86 0.60 -5.36 -1.94
C LEU A 86 -0.27 -4.43 -1.08
N GLY A 87 -1.59 -4.64 -1.07
CA GLY A 87 -2.50 -3.92 -0.18
C GLY A 87 -2.20 -4.16 1.29
N ASP A 88 -1.84 -5.39 1.69
CA ASP A 88 -1.47 -5.72 3.06
C ASP A 88 -0.17 -5.02 3.50
N GLU A 89 0.84 -4.95 2.65
CA GLU A 89 2.07 -4.21 2.94
C GLU A 89 1.79 -2.71 3.12
N VAL A 90 0.99 -2.12 2.26
CA VAL A 90 0.58 -0.72 2.41
C VAL A 90 -0.19 -0.51 3.72
N ARG A 91 -1.14 -1.40 4.06
CA ARG A 91 -1.88 -1.36 5.33
C ARG A 91 -0.97 -1.48 6.55
N LYS A 92 0.10 -2.28 6.45
CA LYS A 92 1.11 -2.42 7.52
C LYS A 92 1.84 -1.09 7.74
N ILE A 93 2.37 -0.49 6.68
CA ILE A 93 3.03 0.83 6.75
C ILE A 93 2.10 1.88 7.39
N ILE A 94 0.85 1.92 6.97
CA ILE A 94 -0.14 2.85 7.51
C ILE A 94 -0.42 2.61 9.00
N ARG A 95 -0.47 1.35 9.44
CA ARG A 95 -0.62 1.00 10.87
C ARG A 95 0.55 1.51 11.68
N ASP A 96 1.78 1.34 11.18
CA ASP A 96 2.99 1.77 11.86
C ASP A 96 3.05 3.30 11.98
N VAL A 97 2.73 4.03 10.90
CA VAL A 97 2.58 5.49 10.92
C VAL A 97 1.54 5.93 11.97
N ARG A 98 0.36 5.33 11.95
CA ARG A 98 -0.71 5.67 12.91
C ARG A 98 -0.31 5.39 14.34
N LYS A 99 0.40 4.30 14.60
CA LYS A 99 0.88 3.93 15.93
C LYS A 99 1.84 4.99 16.47
N SER A 100 2.85 5.39 15.71
CA SER A 100 3.79 6.43 16.12
C SER A 100 3.12 7.79 16.32
N LYS A 101 2.26 8.21 15.39
CA LYS A 101 1.47 9.46 15.53
C LYS A 101 0.56 9.44 16.76
N LEU A 102 -0.05 8.28 17.07
CA LEU A 102 -0.92 8.14 18.24
C LEU A 102 -0.13 8.27 19.55
N ILE A 103 1.09 7.74 19.61
CA ILE A 103 1.97 7.89 20.79
C ILE A 103 2.30 9.37 21.02
N ILE A 104 2.74 10.07 19.96
CA ILE A 104 3.04 11.50 20.01
C ILE A 104 1.79 12.29 20.44
N PHE A 105 0.65 12.02 19.84
CA PHE A 105 -0.62 12.65 20.21
C PHE A 105 -1.00 12.42 21.67
N ASN A 106 -0.87 11.19 22.17
CA ASN A 106 -1.18 10.87 23.57
C ASN A 106 -0.28 11.62 24.54
N ILE A 107 1.01 11.78 24.21
CA ILE A 107 1.93 12.54 25.05
C ILE A 107 1.55 14.04 25.04
N CYS A 108 1.39 14.63 23.87
CA CYS A 108 1.15 16.06 23.74
C CYS A 108 -0.26 16.48 24.21
N VAL A 109 -1.30 15.73 23.84
CA VAL A 109 -2.69 16.13 24.12
C VAL A 109 -3.20 15.53 25.44
N LYS A 110 -2.98 14.22 25.68
CA LYS A 110 -3.54 13.58 26.89
C LYS A 110 -2.68 13.82 28.12
N LYS A 111 -1.35 13.62 28.02
CA LYS A 111 -0.45 13.80 29.18
C LYS A 111 -0.15 15.28 29.43
N ALA A 112 0.26 16.01 28.40
CA ALA A 112 0.64 17.41 28.52
C ALA A 112 -0.57 18.37 28.52
N LYS A 113 -1.78 17.88 28.25
CA LYS A 113 -3.05 18.66 28.20
C LYS A 113 -2.99 19.82 27.19
N MET A 114 -2.25 19.66 26.10
CA MET A 114 -2.24 20.61 25.01
C MET A 114 -3.57 20.57 24.24
N SER A 115 -4.04 21.72 23.74
CA SER A 115 -5.24 21.77 22.90
C SER A 115 -5.07 20.89 21.64
N LYS A 116 -6.06 20.07 21.34
CA LYS A 116 -6.06 19.26 20.11
C LYS A 116 -5.94 20.12 18.84
N LYS A 117 -6.54 21.33 18.83
CA LYS A 117 -6.45 22.26 17.69
C LYS A 117 -5.01 22.72 17.48
N ASP A 118 -4.33 23.13 18.56
CA ASP A 118 -2.94 23.59 18.50
C ASP A 118 -1.99 22.46 18.09
N PHE A 119 -2.20 21.25 18.62
CA PHE A 119 -1.43 20.10 18.22
C PHE A 119 -1.57 19.81 16.73
N LEU A 120 -2.79 19.74 16.19
CA LEU A 120 -3.03 19.47 14.77
C LEU A 120 -2.47 20.56 13.86
N ALA A 121 -2.53 21.83 14.29
CA ALA A 121 -1.96 22.93 13.52
C ALA A 121 -0.43 22.87 13.43
N LEU A 122 0.25 22.38 14.48
CA LEU A 122 1.70 22.31 14.55
C LEU A 122 2.27 21.00 14.00
N SER A 123 1.56 19.89 14.15
CA SER A 123 2.02 18.57 13.70
C SER A 123 1.82 18.33 12.21
N LYS A 124 0.84 19.01 11.59
CA LYS A 124 0.54 18.80 10.18
C LYS A 124 1.70 19.23 9.27
N GLY A 125 2.29 18.24 8.59
CA GLY A 125 3.43 18.46 7.70
C GLY A 125 4.79 18.54 8.43
N ASN A 126 4.81 18.43 9.77
CA ASN A 126 6.02 18.44 10.59
C ASN A 126 6.21 17.12 11.34
N ASP A 127 5.60 16.04 10.87
CA ASP A 127 5.57 14.75 11.56
C ASP A 127 6.99 14.19 11.82
N THR A 128 7.94 14.47 10.94
CA THR A 128 9.34 14.02 11.00
C THR A 128 10.32 15.10 11.48
N ASP A 129 9.85 16.33 11.66
CA ASP A 129 10.70 17.44 12.13
C ASP A 129 10.81 17.44 13.65
N LEU A 130 12.02 17.20 14.18
CA LEU A 130 12.31 17.22 15.61
C LEU A 130 12.27 18.65 16.21
N THR A 131 12.38 19.68 15.38
CA THR A 131 12.54 21.06 15.83
C THR A 131 11.28 21.67 16.43
N TRP A 132 10.09 21.31 15.93
CA TRP A 132 8.84 21.89 16.44
C TRP A 132 8.53 21.45 17.88
N VAL A 133 8.86 20.20 18.23
CA VAL A 133 8.64 19.68 19.60
C VAL A 133 9.61 20.33 20.58
N THR A 134 10.89 20.51 20.18
CA THR A 134 11.87 21.20 21.02
C THR A 134 11.50 22.68 21.21
N LYS A 135 10.97 23.34 20.19
CA LYS A 135 10.42 24.70 20.31
C LYS A 135 9.23 24.77 21.25
N LEU A 136 8.33 23.74 21.26
CA LEU A 136 7.22 23.64 22.21
C LEU A 136 7.70 23.44 23.65
N ALA A 137 8.69 22.59 23.84
CA ALA A 137 9.29 22.34 25.16
C ALA A 137 10.01 23.57 25.76
N ALA A 138 10.45 24.50 24.90
CA ALA A 138 11.09 25.76 25.31
C ALA A 138 10.08 26.88 25.64
N GLN A 139 8.80 26.72 25.31
CA GLN A 139 7.77 27.73 25.57
C GLN A 139 7.41 27.80 27.07
N ARG A 140 7.04 28.98 27.54
CA ARG A 140 6.54 29.20 28.91
C ARG A 140 5.04 28.87 29.03
N LYS A 141 4.66 27.64 28.63
CA LYS A 141 3.29 27.17 28.71
C LYS A 141 3.17 25.96 29.64
N PRO A 142 2.01 25.72 30.26
CA PRO A 142 1.86 24.68 31.27
C PRO A 142 2.18 23.27 30.77
N TYR A 143 2.01 23.03 29.47
CA TYR A 143 2.32 21.74 28.87
C TYR A 143 3.83 21.53 28.56
N ALA A 144 4.64 22.60 28.56
CA ALA A 144 6.04 22.53 28.16
C ALA A 144 6.89 21.59 29.05
N ALA A 145 6.66 21.61 30.38
CA ALA A 145 7.37 20.74 31.30
C ALA A 145 7.12 19.25 31.04
N THR A 146 5.87 18.88 30.75
CA THR A 146 5.49 17.49 30.44
C THR A 146 6.03 17.05 29.09
N ILE A 147 6.02 17.93 28.09
CA ILE A 147 6.63 17.65 26.77
C ILE A 147 8.13 17.46 26.94
N LYS A 148 8.81 18.33 27.68
CA LYS A 148 10.24 18.24 27.96
C LYS A 148 10.63 16.91 28.62
N ALA A 149 9.83 16.45 29.58
CA ALA A 149 10.05 15.16 30.27
C ALA A 149 9.85 13.93 29.35
N ASN A 150 9.19 14.07 28.20
CA ASN A 150 8.92 12.98 27.25
C ASN A 150 9.55 13.23 25.86
N LEU A 151 10.50 14.16 25.76
CA LEU A 151 11.15 14.49 24.49
C LEU A 151 11.80 13.29 23.81
N ASP A 152 12.48 12.46 24.60
CA ASP A 152 13.19 11.28 24.07
C ASP A 152 12.21 10.29 23.42
N ILE A 153 11.05 10.08 24.03
CA ILE A 153 10.03 9.18 23.48
C ILE A 153 9.46 9.76 22.18
N ILE A 154 9.19 11.06 22.14
CA ILE A 154 8.68 11.73 20.96
C ILE A 154 9.73 11.69 19.84
N ALA A 155 11.00 11.94 20.15
CA ALA A 155 12.09 11.89 19.18
C ALA A 155 12.23 10.50 18.55
N ILE A 156 12.18 9.44 19.36
CA ILE A 156 12.21 8.05 18.86
C ILE A 156 11.04 7.77 17.89
N GLU A 157 9.84 8.23 18.23
CA GLU A 157 8.69 8.01 17.35
C GLU A 157 8.77 8.84 16.05
N GLN A 158 9.30 10.07 16.11
CA GLN A 158 9.54 10.89 14.93
C GLN A 158 10.65 10.31 14.05
N GLU A 159 11.70 9.73 14.64
CA GLU A 159 12.75 9.04 13.92
C GLU A 159 12.20 7.80 13.18
N LYS A 160 11.31 7.02 13.81
CA LYS A 160 10.59 5.92 13.13
C LYS A 160 9.80 6.42 11.93
N LEU A 161 9.10 7.55 12.07
CA LEU A 161 8.37 8.16 10.95
C LEU A 161 9.32 8.60 9.83
N ALA A 162 10.47 9.21 10.17
CA ALA A 162 11.49 9.60 9.21
C ALA A 162 12.07 8.39 8.45
N VAL A 163 12.33 7.28 9.16
CA VAL A 163 12.76 6.02 8.52
C VAL A 163 11.71 5.50 7.55
N ILE A 164 10.42 5.53 7.94
CA ILE A 164 9.32 5.12 7.04
C ILE A 164 9.29 5.99 5.79
N GLU A 165 9.45 7.31 5.90
CA GLU A 165 9.54 8.22 4.76
C GLU A 165 10.72 7.91 3.84
N GLN A 166 11.88 7.63 4.42
CA GLN A 166 13.10 7.32 3.66
C GLN A 166 12.98 5.99 2.90
N VAL A 167 12.51 4.94 3.59
CA VAL A 167 12.38 3.59 3.01
C VAL A 167 11.36 3.57 1.89
N ASN A 168 10.20 4.21 2.11
CA ASN A 168 9.10 4.19 1.14
C ASN A 168 9.22 5.30 0.08
N ALA A 169 10.19 6.21 0.23
CA ALA A 169 10.32 7.38 -0.61
C ALA A 169 9.00 8.18 -0.76
N LEU A 170 8.20 8.27 0.30
CA LEU A 170 6.91 8.96 0.38
C LEU A 170 6.82 9.79 1.66
N GLU A 171 6.24 10.97 1.60
CA GLU A 171 5.94 11.77 2.79
C GLU A 171 4.78 11.16 3.57
N ILE A 172 4.74 11.37 4.89
CA ILE A 172 3.66 10.85 5.75
C ILE A 172 2.28 11.33 5.25
N LEU A 173 2.18 12.58 4.80
CA LEU A 173 0.94 13.11 4.22
C LEU A 173 0.52 12.37 2.94
N GLU A 174 1.49 12.00 2.09
CA GLU A 174 1.23 11.22 0.88
C GLU A 174 0.75 9.80 1.24
N ILE A 175 1.37 9.16 2.23
CA ILE A 175 0.96 7.85 2.74
C ILE A 175 -0.48 7.90 3.28
N GLU A 176 -0.84 8.95 4.01
CA GLU A 176 -2.20 9.16 4.50
C GLU A 176 -3.21 9.39 3.36
N ALA A 177 -2.83 10.13 2.33
CA ALA A 177 -3.66 10.34 1.14
C ALA A 177 -3.88 9.03 0.36
N LEU A 178 -2.83 8.24 0.15
CA LEU A 178 -2.92 6.91 -0.46
C LEU A 178 -3.85 5.98 0.32
N ASN A 179 -3.76 5.99 1.65
CA ASN A 179 -4.67 5.22 2.49
C ASN A 179 -6.14 5.61 2.28
N ARG A 180 -6.44 6.90 2.15
CA ARG A 180 -7.83 7.36 1.88
C ARG A 180 -8.32 6.86 0.52
N LEU A 181 -7.47 6.96 -0.51
CA LEU A 181 -7.80 6.46 -1.84
C LEU A 181 -8.05 4.96 -1.84
N MET A 182 -7.14 4.19 -1.22
CA MET A 182 -7.24 2.73 -1.11
C MET A 182 -8.52 2.33 -0.34
N SER A 183 -8.77 2.91 0.82
CA SER A 183 -9.98 2.62 1.62
C SER A 183 -11.26 2.95 0.88
N THR A 184 -11.27 4.04 0.10
CA THR A 184 -12.42 4.42 -0.73
C THR A 184 -12.63 3.42 -1.87
N GLY A 185 -11.55 3.00 -2.52
CA GLY A 185 -11.58 1.99 -3.57
C GLY A 185 -12.08 0.63 -3.05
N GLU A 186 -11.56 0.19 -1.92
CA GLU A 186 -11.98 -1.06 -1.25
C GLU A 186 -13.46 -1.02 -0.84
N ALA A 187 -13.93 0.12 -0.33
CA ALA A 187 -15.34 0.29 0.02
C ALA A 187 -16.26 0.22 -1.20
N LYS A 188 -15.86 0.85 -2.32
CA LYS A 188 -16.59 0.77 -3.60
C LYS A 188 -16.61 -0.66 -4.13
N ALA A 189 -15.47 -1.35 -4.15
CA ALA A 189 -15.36 -2.73 -4.62
C ALA A 189 -16.22 -3.68 -3.78
N ARG A 190 -16.20 -3.52 -2.45
CA ARG A 190 -17.03 -4.31 -1.53
C ARG A 190 -18.52 -4.09 -1.75
N ARG A 191 -18.93 -2.83 -1.98
CA ARG A 191 -20.31 -2.49 -2.29
C ARG A 191 -20.76 -3.11 -3.61
N ALA A 192 -19.97 -2.95 -4.68
CA ALA A 192 -20.28 -3.54 -5.99
C ALA A 192 -20.39 -5.08 -5.91
N LYS A 193 -19.47 -5.73 -5.18
CA LYS A 193 -19.53 -7.18 -4.95
C LYS A 193 -20.81 -7.59 -4.23
N LYS A 194 -21.23 -6.82 -3.22
CA LYS A 194 -22.47 -7.07 -2.49
C LYS A 194 -23.69 -6.94 -3.40
N GLU A 195 -23.76 -5.85 -4.17
CA GLU A 195 -24.85 -5.59 -5.13
C GLU A 195 -24.95 -6.71 -6.18
N MET A 196 -23.80 -7.19 -6.68
CA MET A 196 -23.75 -8.31 -7.62
C MET A 196 -24.24 -9.61 -7.02
N VAL A 197 -23.84 -9.91 -5.78
CA VAL A 197 -24.32 -11.10 -5.06
C VAL A 197 -25.82 -11.02 -4.80
N GLU A 198 -26.34 -9.87 -4.37
CA GLU A 198 -27.77 -9.66 -4.15
C GLU A 198 -28.59 -9.81 -5.45
N ALA A 199 -28.07 -9.29 -6.58
CA ALA A 199 -28.71 -9.48 -7.88
C ALA A 199 -28.76 -10.95 -8.31
N ASN A 200 -27.64 -11.67 -8.14
CA ASN A 200 -27.56 -13.11 -8.44
C ASN A 200 -28.50 -13.92 -7.55
N LEU A 201 -28.60 -13.61 -6.25
CA LEU A 201 -29.53 -14.27 -5.35
C LEU A 201 -31.00 -14.05 -5.75
N ARG A 202 -31.36 -12.83 -6.17
CA ARG A 202 -32.73 -12.55 -6.68
C ARG A 202 -33.04 -13.39 -7.92
N LEU A 203 -32.07 -13.54 -8.83
CA LEU A 203 -32.24 -14.37 -10.00
C LEU A 203 -32.51 -15.84 -9.64
N VAL A 204 -31.75 -16.40 -8.68
CA VAL A 204 -31.90 -17.77 -8.21
C VAL A 204 -33.26 -18.00 -7.51
N ILE A 205 -33.78 -17.01 -6.77
CA ILE A 205 -35.08 -17.11 -6.08
C ILE A 205 -36.24 -16.93 -7.06
N SER A 206 -36.04 -16.31 -8.21
CA SER A 206 -37.08 -16.07 -9.23
C SER A 206 -37.29 -17.26 -10.18
N ILE A 207 -36.46 -18.28 -10.09
CA ILE A 207 -36.56 -19.55 -10.80
C ILE A 207 -37.28 -20.57 -9.91
#